data_37a474d8ef3b6f6a6efdb69ce54dc62f
#
_entry.id   37a474d8ef3b6f6a6efdb69ce54dc62f
#
_cell.length_a   1.000
_cell.length_b   1.000
_cell.length_c   1.000
_cell.angle_alpha   90.00
_cell.angle_beta   90.00
_cell.angle_gamma   90.00
#
_symmetry.space_group_name_H-M   'P 1'
#
loop_
_entity.id
_entity.type
_entity.pdbx_description
1 polymer ?
#
loop_
_entity_poly.entity_id
_entity_poly.type
_entity_poly.pdbx_seq_one_letter_code
_entity_poly.pdbx_strand_id
1 'polypeptide(L)'
;MPSLNSELFVIQEAVQGKLHPNSVSDETKDIDLDYVNAWNIEQSEDELNARANGKKKITVRANKDLSFTVEAEVLNEEAMLFILGATKDGEGNITIGDTPTETYTYTGVAKMKFADGTVKLMDITIPSCMPVIGDSFGTSSLDLQTYSIKFSCGTDADGNFLKMKEHA
;
A
#
# COMPACT_ATOMS: atom_id res chain seq x y z
N MET A 1 21.13 16.18 -24.97
CA MET A 1 20.94 15.42 -23.74
C MET A 1 19.73 15.98 -23.02
N PRO A 2 18.76 15.15 -22.67
CA PRO A 2 17.75 15.66 -21.74
C PRO A 2 18.45 16.10 -20.46
N SER A 3 18.11 17.28 -19.97
CA SER A 3 18.67 17.72 -18.68
C SER A 3 18.22 16.74 -17.61
N LEU A 4 19.12 16.20 -16.84
CA LEU A 4 18.83 15.31 -15.70
C LEU A 4 17.75 15.88 -14.76
N ASN A 5 17.54 17.18 -14.80
CA ASN A 5 16.56 17.88 -13.97
C ASN A 5 15.10 17.69 -14.41
N SER A 6 14.83 17.34 -15.67
CA SER A 6 13.46 17.13 -16.15
C SER A 6 12.88 15.76 -15.76
N GLU A 7 13.73 14.81 -15.36
CA GLU A 7 13.32 13.47 -14.96
C GLU A 7 13.13 13.34 -13.44
N LEU A 8 13.59 14.31 -12.67
CA LEU A 8 13.41 14.31 -11.21
C LEU A 8 11.98 14.72 -10.85
N PHE A 9 11.36 13.95 -9.96
CA PHE A 9 10.00 14.22 -9.49
C PHE A 9 9.87 14.01 -7.99
N VAL A 10 8.85 14.62 -7.41
CA VAL A 10 8.42 14.42 -6.01
C VAL A 10 6.97 13.99 -6.01
N ILE A 11 6.64 13.02 -5.21
CA ILE A 11 5.27 12.64 -4.96
C ILE A 11 4.70 13.64 -3.95
N GLN A 12 3.64 14.35 -4.34
CA GLN A 12 3.06 15.41 -3.52
C GLN A 12 1.86 14.94 -2.72
N GLU A 13 1.04 14.07 -3.30
CA GLU A 13 -0.30 13.80 -2.76
C GLU A 13 -0.79 12.44 -3.26
N ALA A 14 -1.43 11.69 -2.37
CA ALA A 14 -2.27 10.56 -2.72
C ALA A 14 -3.70 11.08 -2.90
N VAL A 15 -4.35 10.73 -4.01
CA VAL A 15 -5.67 11.29 -4.35
C VAL A 15 -6.78 10.30 -4.10
N GLN A 16 -6.57 9.03 -4.40
CA GLN A 16 -7.55 7.96 -4.27
C GLN A 16 -6.88 6.64 -3.91
N GLY A 17 -7.63 5.76 -3.28
CA GLY A 17 -7.21 4.40 -3.02
C GLY A 17 -8.39 3.43 -3.07
N LYS A 18 -8.16 2.25 -3.64
CA LYS A 18 -9.14 1.18 -3.74
C LYS A 18 -8.45 -0.16 -3.54
N LEU A 19 -9.10 -1.06 -2.82
CA LEU A 19 -8.69 -2.44 -2.63
C LEU A 19 -9.67 -3.38 -3.30
N HIS A 20 -9.16 -4.24 -4.17
CA HIS A 20 -9.93 -5.28 -4.83
C HIS A 20 -9.50 -6.66 -4.34
N PRO A 21 -10.41 -7.50 -3.80
CA PRO A 21 -10.07 -8.87 -3.41
C PRO A 21 -9.63 -9.70 -4.61
N ASN A 22 -8.46 -10.35 -4.52
CA ASN A 22 -7.92 -11.13 -5.64
C ASN A 22 -8.67 -12.43 -5.91
N SER A 23 -9.46 -12.93 -4.95
CA SER A 23 -10.24 -14.17 -5.09
C SER A 23 -11.53 -14.00 -5.91
N VAL A 24 -11.99 -12.80 -6.12
CA VAL A 24 -13.24 -12.48 -6.84
C VAL A 24 -12.98 -11.56 -8.03
N SER A 25 -13.77 -11.73 -9.09
CA SER A 25 -13.72 -10.85 -10.26
C SER A 25 -14.77 -9.73 -10.23
N ASP A 26 -15.59 -9.68 -9.19
CA ASP A 26 -16.72 -8.76 -9.07
C ASP A 26 -16.25 -7.45 -8.42
N GLU A 27 -16.27 -6.36 -9.18
CA GLU A 27 -15.91 -5.02 -8.70
C GLU A 27 -16.83 -4.47 -7.60
N THR A 28 -18.01 -5.08 -7.41
CA THR A 28 -18.90 -4.70 -6.29
C THR A 28 -18.34 -5.08 -4.92
N LYS A 29 -17.27 -5.86 -4.88
CA LYS A 29 -16.53 -6.23 -3.68
C LYS A 29 -15.34 -5.32 -3.39
N ASP A 30 -15.13 -4.30 -4.21
CA ASP A 30 -14.08 -3.34 -4.00
C ASP A 30 -14.32 -2.53 -2.72
N ILE A 31 -13.24 -2.26 -1.99
CA ILE A 31 -13.25 -1.43 -0.80
C ILE A 31 -12.64 -0.09 -1.17
N ASP A 32 -13.44 0.95 -1.17
CA ASP A 32 -12.95 2.30 -1.40
C ASP A 32 -12.32 2.84 -0.11
N LEU A 33 -11.10 3.33 -0.24
CA LEU A 33 -10.40 4.06 0.81
C LEU A 33 -10.61 5.55 0.57
N ASP A 34 -11.65 6.09 1.18
CA ASP A 34 -11.98 7.50 1.08
C ASP A 34 -10.99 8.36 1.86
N TYR A 35 -10.72 9.55 1.35
CA TYR A 35 -9.87 10.55 2.02
C TYR A 35 -8.47 10.05 2.37
N VAL A 36 -7.85 9.29 1.46
CA VAL A 36 -6.43 8.95 1.57
C VAL A 36 -5.61 10.23 1.51
N ASN A 37 -4.87 10.53 2.56
CA ASN A 37 -4.05 11.73 2.65
C ASN A 37 -2.55 11.45 2.45
N ALA A 38 -2.13 10.21 2.69
CA ALA A 38 -0.74 9.82 2.49
C ALA A 38 -0.61 8.32 2.22
N TRP A 39 0.49 7.94 1.60
CA TRP A 39 0.94 6.57 1.49
C TRP A 39 2.46 6.49 1.55
N ASN A 40 2.97 5.38 2.01
CA ASN A 40 4.39 5.13 2.15
C ASN A 40 4.75 3.73 1.66
N ILE A 41 5.86 3.61 0.96
CA ILE A 41 6.41 2.35 0.49
C ILE A 41 7.76 2.16 1.15
N GLU A 42 7.91 1.07 1.89
CA GLU A 42 9.16 0.67 2.51
C GLU A 42 9.68 -0.60 1.85
N GLN A 43 10.96 -0.60 1.53
CA GLN A 43 11.64 -1.76 0.97
C GLN A 43 12.75 -2.19 1.91
N SER A 44 12.84 -3.50 2.13
CA SER A 44 13.97 -4.13 2.82
C SER A 44 14.53 -5.26 1.98
N GLU A 45 15.84 -5.43 2.03
CA GLU A 45 16.54 -6.53 1.39
C GLU A 45 17.48 -7.18 2.41
N ASP A 46 17.51 -8.50 2.42
CA ASP A 46 18.52 -9.23 3.18
C ASP A 46 19.84 -9.24 2.42
N GLU A 47 20.91 -8.85 3.08
CA GLU A 47 22.24 -8.88 2.53
C GLU A 47 23.08 -9.98 3.18
N LEU A 48 23.41 -11.02 2.41
CA LEU A 48 24.28 -12.09 2.85
C LEU A 48 25.73 -11.80 2.40
N ASN A 49 26.61 -11.66 3.37
CA ASN A 49 28.02 -11.39 3.12
C ASN A 49 28.88 -12.63 3.42
N ALA A 50 29.47 -13.23 2.40
CA ALA A 50 30.49 -14.23 2.60
C ALA A 50 31.85 -13.55 2.81
N ARG A 51 32.52 -13.91 3.89
CA ARG A 51 33.85 -13.39 4.27
C ARG A 51 34.89 -14.50 4.20
N ALA A 52 36.08 -14.18 3.69
CA ALA A 52 37.26 -15.05 3.77
C ALA A 52 38.45 -14.22 4.25
N ASN A 53 39.17 -14.73 5.23
CA ASN A 53 40.34 -14.06 5.84
C ASN A 53 40.02 -12.66 6.40
N GLY A 54 38.82 -12.49 7.00
CA GLY A 54 38.37 -11.20 7.55
C GLY A 54 37.94 -10.15 6.52
N LYS A 55 38.06 -10.45 5.22
CA LYS A 55 37.64 -9.54 4.14
C LYS A 55 36.33 -9.99 3.50
N LYS A 56 35.48 -9.07 3.19
CA LYS A 56 34.22 -9.30 2.45
C LYS A 56 34.55 -9.70 1.02
N LYS A 57 34.17 -10.91 0.61
CA LYS A 57 34.45 -11.42 -0.75
C LYS A 57 33.23 -11.40 -1.67
N ILE A 58 32.07 -11.74 -1.15
CA ILE A 58 30.83 -11.85 -1.93
C ILE A 58 29.68 -11.26 -1.12
N THR A 59 28.89 -10.41 -1.75
CA THR A 59 27.60 -9.95 -1.25
C THR A 59 26.52 -10.56 -2.13
N VAL A 60 25.60 -11.29 -1.53
CA VAL A 60 24.41 -11.80 -2.18
C VAL A 60 23.20 -11.09 -1.55
N ARG A 61 22.40 -10.47 -2.38
CA ARG A 61 21.12 -9.91 -1.95
C ARG A 61 20.06 -10.97 -2.12
N ALA A 62 19.34 -11.23 -1.06
CA ALA A 62 18.26 -12.21 -1.04
C ALA A 62 17.04 -11.58 -0.38
N ASN A 63 15.85 -12.07 -0.74
CA ASN A 63 14.59 -11.75 -0.09
C ASN A 63 14.30 -10.24 -0.02
N LYS A 64 13.87 -9.69 -1.13
CA LYS A 64 13.32 -8.32 -1.15
C LYS A 64 11.90 -8.34 -0.62
N ASP A 65 11.67 -7.62 0.47
CA ASP A 65 10.36 -7.41 1.05
C ASP A 65 9.90 -5.97 0.79
N LEU A 66 8.62 -5.84 0.47
CA LEU A 66 7.99 -4.54 0.29
C LEU A 66 6.78 -4.44 1.20
N SER A 67 6.72 -3.36 1.96
CA SER A 67 5.54 -2.98 2.73
C SER A 67 4.98 -1.66 2.23
N PHE A 68 3.67 -1.55 2.31
CA PHE A 68 2.90 -0.41 1.85
C PHE A 68 1.98 0.05 2.98
N THR A 69 2.01 1.33 3.31
CA THR A 69 1.15 1.92 4.34
C THR A 69 0.32 3.02 3.71
N VAL A 70 -0.98 2.97 3.97
CA VAL A 70 -1.94 4.00 3.57
C VAL A 70 -2.45 4.70 4.82
N GLU A 71 -2.48 6.03 4.79
CA GLU A 71 -3.07 6.85 5.83
C GLU A 71 -4.35 7.49 5.33
N ALA A 72 -5.42 7.40 6.12
CA ALA A 72 -6.71 7.98 5.82
C ALA A 72 -7.30 8.69 7.05
N GLU A 73 -7.97 9.81 6.83
CA GLU A 73 -8.61 10.58 7.92
C GLU A 73 -10.04 10.14 8.20
N VAL A 74 -10.70 9.61 7.20
CA VAL A 74 -12.08 9.14 7.30
C VAL A 74 -12.17 7.72 6.80
N LEU A 75 -12.88 6.89 7.52
CA LEU A 75 -13.17 5.51 7.14
C LEU A 75 -14.66 5.35 6.88
N ASN A 76 -15.00 4.75 5.76
CA ASN A 76 -16.33 4.20 5.57
C ASN A 76 -16.46 2.86 6.35
N GLU A 77 -17.69 2.37 6.48
CA GLU A 77 -17.95 1.15 7.26
C GLU A 77 -17.18 -0.07 6.71
N GLU A 78 -17.11 -0.21 5.39
CA GLU A 78 -16.41 -1.32 4.74
C GLU A 78 -14.91 -1.32 5.03
N ALA A 79 -14.28 -0.14 4.92
CA ALA A 79 -12.86 0.03 5.25
C ALA A 79 -12.60 -0.22 6.74
N MET A 80 -13.50 0.22 7.61
CA MET A 80 -13.40 -0.03 9.04
C MET A 80 -13.47 -1.54 9.35
N LEU A 81 -14.44 -2.24 8.80
CA LEU A 81 -14.57 -3.69 8.96
C LEU A 81 -13.33 -4.44 8.44
N PHE A 82 -12.81 -3.98 7.30
CA PHE A 82 -11.59 -4.53 6.72
C PHE A 82 -10.38 -4.36 7.67
N ILE A 83 -10.16 -3.16 8.21
CA ILE A 83 -9.04 -2.87 9.13
C ILE A 83 -9.12 -3.71 10.39
N LEU A 84 -10.33 -3.92 10.92
CA LEU A 84 -10.57 -4.73 12.11
C LEU A 84 -10.51 -6.23 11.85
N GLY A 85 -10.48 -6.66 10.58
CA GLY A 85 -10.69 -8.06 10.22
C GLY A 85 -12.07 -8.56 10.64
N ALA A 86 -13.06 -7.68 10.61
CA ALA A 86 -14.40 -7.92 11.11
C ALA A 86 -15.38 -8.23 9.98
N THR A 87 -16.42 -8.96 10.32
CA THR A 87 -17.58 -9.21 9.45
C THR A 87 -18.84 -8.66 10.09
N LYS A 88 -19.80 -8.25 9.26
CA LYS A 88 -21.10 -7.79 9.69
C LYS A 88 -22.17 -8.73 9.16
N ASP A 89 -23.06 -9.20 10.03
CA ASP A 89 -24.19 -10.04 9.65
C ASP A 89 -25.39 -9.22 9.17
N GLY A 90 -26.44 -9.92 8.72
CA GLY A 90 -27.67 -9.29 8.24
C GLY A 90 -28.49 -8.56 9.33
N GLU A 91 -28.18 -8.78 10.60
CA GLU A 91 -28.81 -8.15 11.76
C GLU A 91 -28.03 -6.94 12.26
N GLY A 92 -26.84 -6.70 11.67
CA GLY A 92 -25.98 -5.57 12.02
C GLY A 92 -24.95 -5.88 13.11
N ASN A 93 -24.80 -7.13 13.53
CA ASN A 93 -23.77 -7.51 14.50
C ASN A 93 -22.41 -7.55 13.83
N ILE A 94 -21.42 -6.93 14.48
CA ILE A 94 -20.02 -6.92 14.03
C ILE A 94 -19.23 -7.92 14.86
N THR A 95 -18.58 -8.87 14.18
CA THR A 95 -17.75 -9.90 14.79
C THR A 95 -16.33 -9.80 14.26
N ILE A 96 -15.36 -9.72 15.17
CA ILE A 96 -13.93 -9.77 14.84
C ILE A 96 -13.50 -11.23 14.96
N GLY A 97 -13.02 -11.79 13.84
CA GLY A 97 -12.55 -13.16 13.75
C GLY A 97 -11.04 -13.28 13.56
N ASP A 98 -10.61 -14.41 13.06
CA ASP A 98 -9.22 -14.64 12.68
C ASP A 98 -8.81 -13.71 11.54
N THR A 99 -7.50 -13.46 11.46
CA THR A 99 -6.90 -12.63 10.42
C THR A 99 -7.28 -13.10 9.02
N PRO A 100 -7.77 -12.23 8.14
CA PRO A 100 -8.04 -12.59 6.75
C PRO A 100 -6.76 -13.09 6.06
N THR A 101 -6.88 -14.18 5.33
CA THR A 101 -5.78 -14.75 4.53
C THR A 101 -5.82 -14.30 3.07
N GLU A 102 -6.78 -13.49 2.72
CA GLU A 102 -6.98 -13.01 1.36
C GLU A 102 -5.96 -11.93 0.97
N THR A 103 -5.53 -11.96 -0.29
CA THR A 103 -4.73 -10.91 -0.89
C THR A 103 -5.61 -9.94 -1.67
N TYR A 104 -5.16 -8.71 -1.77
CA TYR A 104 -5.86 -7.63 -2.43
C TYR A 104 -4.96 -6.97 -3.46
N THR A 105 -5.55 -6.44 -4.53
CA THR A 105 -4.89 -5.50 -5.42
C THR A 105 -5.24 -4.08 -4.97
N TYR A 106 -4.21 -3.30 -4.64
CA TYR A 106 -4.38 -1.87 -4.38
C TYR A 106 -4.23 -1.10 -5.68
N THR A 107 -5.17 -0.21 -5.95
CA THR A 107 -5.09 0.78 -7.02
C THR A 107 -5.27 2.17 -6.42
N GLY A 108 -4.44 3.11 -6.85
CA GLY A 108 -4.50 4.47 -6.37
C GLY A 108 -4.00 5.45 -7.42
N VAL A 109 -4.23 6.72 -7.18
CA VAL A 109 -3.73 7.82 -8.00
C VAL A 109 -2.85 8.70 -7.14
N ALA A 110 -1.64 8.98 -7.62
CA ALA A 110 -0.71 9.89 -6.99
C ALA A 110 -0.44 11.11 -7.87
N LYS A 111 -0.31 12.26 -7.25
CA LYS A 111 0.09 13.50 -7.90
C LYS A 111 1.60 13.65 -7.80
N MET A 112 2.27 13.70 -8.93
CA MET A 112 3.71 13.88 -9.02
C MET A 112 4.04 15.25 -9.60
N LYS A 113 4.99 15.95 -8.98
CA LYS A 113 5.54 17.18 -9.49
C LYS A 113 6.97 16.95 -9.97
N PHE A 114 7.23 17.28 -11.22
CA PHE A 114 8.54 17.16 -11.83
C PHE A 114 9.37 18.44 -11.59
N ALA A 115 10.68 18.31 -11.75
CA ALA A 115 11.62 19.43 -11.52
C ALA A 115 11.40 20.62 -12.48
N ASP A 116 10.81 20.38 -13.64
CA ASP A 116 10.42 21.42 -14.61
C ASP A 116 9.14 22.17 -14.22
N GLY A 117 8.51 21.79 -13.09
CA GLY A 117 7.24 22.35 -12.62
C GLY A 117 5.99 21.65 -13.17
N THR A 118 6.14 20.71 -14.08
CA THR A 118 5.02 19.93 -14.61
C THR A 118 4.42 19.05 -13.52
N VAL A 119 3.09 18.97 -13.49
CA VAL A 119 2.34 18.10 -12.58
C VAL A 119 1.64 17.02 -13.40
N LYS A 120 1.82 15.76 -13.00
CA LYS A 120 1.16 14.61 -13.61
C LYS A 120 0.48 13.76 -12.57
N LEU A 121 -0.62 13.13 -12.97
CA LEU A 121 -1.26 12.09 -12.19
C LEU A 121 -0.72 10.73 -12.63
N MET A 122 -0.40 9.89 -11.68
CA MET A 122 0.12 8.55 -11.93
C MET A 122 -0.79 7.52 -11.27
N ASP A 123 -1.19 6.53 -12.05
CA ASP A 123 -1.87 5.34 -11.52
C ASP A 123 -0.86 4.43 -10.86
N ILE A 124 -1.16 4.01 -9.64
CA ILE A 124 -0.35 3.08 -8.88
C ILE A 124 -1.12 1.79 -8.69
N THR A 125 -0.50 0.67 -8.99
CA THR A 125 -1.07 -0.66 -8.79
C THR A 125 -0.09 -1.53 -8.01
N ILE A 126 -0.56 -2.08 -6.89
CA ILE A 126 0.16 -3.09 -6.11
C ILE A 126 -0.65 -4.38 -6.19
N PRO A 127 -0.19 -5.38 -6.94
CA PRO A 127 -1.02 -6.52 -7.33
C PRO A 127 -1.32 -7.53 -6.22
N SER A 128 -0.50 -7.53 -5.16
CA SER A 128 -0.68 -8.49 -4.06
C SER A 128 -0.37 -7.82 -2.73
N CYS A 129 -1.41 -7.38 -2.04
CA CYS A 129 -1.34 -6.78 -0.71
C CYS A 129 -2.05 -7.67 0.30
N MET A 130 -1.42 -7.92 1.43
CA MET A 130 -2.03 -8.58 2.57
C MET A 130 -2.04 -7.62 3.75
N PRO A 131 -3.19 -7.34 4.37
CA PRO A 131 -3.23 -6.43 5.50
C PRO A 131 -2.47 -7.02 6.69
N VAL A 132 -1.67 -6.21 7.33
CA VAL A 132 -1.01 -6.55 8.59
C VAL A 132 -1.90 -6.05 9.72
N ILE A 133 -2.63 -6.96 10.34
CA ILE A 133 -3.52 -6.65 11.46
C ILE A 133 -2.70 -6.67 12.74
N GLY A 134 -2.64 -5.56 13.41
CA GLY A 134 -1.86 -5.44 14.66
C GLY A 134 -1.86 -4.05 15.24
N ASP A 135 -2.40 -3.07 14.51
CA ASP A 135 -2.48 -1.71 14.98
C ASP A 135 -3.71 -1.49 15.86
N SER A 136 -3.56 -0.65 16.86
CA SER A 136 -4.65 -0.30 17.76
C SER A 136 -5.65 0.59 17.04
N PHE A 137 -6.90 0.17 17.04
CA PHE A 137 -8.04 0.97 16.62
C PHE A 137 -8.69 1.58 17.87
N GLY A 138 -8.79 2.90 17.90
CA GLY A 138 -9.37 3.58 19.05
C GLY A 138 -9.91 4.96 18.69
N THR A 139 -10.65 5.55 19.61
CA THR A 139 -11.16 6.91 19.48
C THR A 139 -10.56 7.81 20.54
N SER A 140 -10.14 9.00 20.17
CA SER A 140 -9.82 10.07 21.12
C SER A 140 -10.85 11.21 20.96
N SER A 141 -11.21 11.81 22.07
CA SER A 141 -12.43 12.63 22.17
C SER A 141 -12.34 14.03 21.55
N LEU A 142 -11.20 14.45 21.01
CA LEU A 142 -10.98 15.84 20.63
C LEU A 142 -10.31 16.08 19.28
N ASP A 143 -9.81 15.06 18.59
CA ASP A 143 -9.09 15.21 17.33
C ASP A 143 -9.59 14.24 16.24
N LEU A 144 -9.56 14.68 14.99
CA LEU A 144 -9.69 13.80 13.85
C LEU A 144 -8.55 12.79 13.87
N GLN A 145 -8.90 11.51 13.89
CA GLN A 145 -7.90 10.45 13.89
C GLN A 145 -7.48 10.14 12.46
N THR A 146 -6.17 10.07 12.26
CA THR A 146 -5.58 9.45 11.07
C THR A 146 -5.45 7.96 11.32
N TYR A 147 -5.94 7.16 10.39
CA TYR A 147 -5.84 5.71 10.42
C TYR A 147 -4.74 5.26 9.48
N SER A 148 -3.84 4.42 9.98
CA SER A 148 -2.79 3.79 9.21
C SER A 148 -3.13 2.33 8.93
N ILE A 149 -3.13 1.95 7.66
CA ILE A 149 -3.31 0.57 7.24
C ILE A 149 -2.01 0.10 6.61
N LYS A 150 -1.36 -0.86 7.23
CA LYS A 150 -0.13 -1.45 6.72
C LYS A 150 -0.41 -2.74 5.96
N PHE A 151 0.24 -2.89 4.81
CA PHE A 151 0.17 -4.08 3.98
C PHE A 151 1.56 -4.69 3.79
N SER A 152 1.63 -6.00 3.84
CA SER A 152 2.75 -6.76 3.31
C SER A 152 2.48 -7.05 1.84
N CYS A 153 3.43 -6.76 0.96
CA CYS A 153 3.24 -6.88 -0.48
C CYS A 153 3.99 -8.08 -1.03
N GLY A 154 3.28 -8.88 -1.83
CA GLY A 154 3.85 -9.91 -2.66
C GLY A 154 4.06 -9.45 -4.10
N THR A 155 4.51 -10.34 -4.94
CA THR A 155 4.71 -10.10 -6.38
C THR A 155 3.55 -10.63 -7.20
N ASP A 156 3.37 -10.07 -8.40
CA ASP A 156 2.56 -10.68 -9.45
C ASP A 156 3.28 -11.87 -10.10
N ALA A 157 2.65 -12.49 -11.11
CA ALA A 157 3.22 -13.61 -11.85
C ALA A 157 4.56 -13.27 -12.56
N ASP A 158 4.79 -12.00 -12.84
CA ASP A 158 6.01 -11.51 -13.50
C ASP A 158 7.09 -11.05 -12.49
N GLY A 159 6.84 -11.19 -11.21
CA GLY A 159 7.75 -10.81 -10.14
C GLY A 159 7.75 -9.31 -9.78
N ASN A 160 6.70 -8.57 -10.16
CA ASN A 160 6.59 -7.14 -9.87
C ASN A 160 5.80 -6.89 -8.59
N PHE A 161 6.34 -6.08 -7.69
CA PHE A 161 5.65 -5.62 -6.48
C PHE A 161 4.71 -4.45 -6.74
N LEU A 162 5.09 -3.57 -7.64
CA LEU A 162 4.41 -2.30 -7.88
C LEU A 162 4.53 -1.90 -9.35
N LYS A 163 3.45 -1.38 -9.89
CA LYS A 163 3.39 -0.81 -11.24
C LYS A 163 2.89 0.63 -11.16
N MET A 164 3.51 1.51 -11.93
CA MET A 164 3.06 2.89 -12.09
C MET A 164 2.94 3.23 -13.55
N LYS A 165 1.90 3.96 -13.92
CA LYS A 165 1.73 4.51 -15.27
C LYS A 165 1.06 5.88 -15.20
N GLU A 166 1.26 6.71 -16.21
CA GLU A 166 0.58 7.99 -16.33
C GLU A 166 -0.94 7.78 -16.43
N HIS A 167 -1.67 8.53 -15.62
CA HIS A 167 -3.13 8.49 -15.60
C HIS A 167 -3.68 9.05 -16.93
N ALA A 168 -4.61 8.31 -17.52
CA ALA A 168 -5.22 8.68 -18.78
C ALA A 168 -6.29 9.77 -18.63
#